data_823ae24f865ee3eddb075db8fae04405
#
_entry.id   823ae24f865ee3eddb075db8fae04405
#
_cell.length_a   1.000
_cell.length_b   1.000
_cell.length_c   1.000
_cell.angle_alpha   90.00
_cell.angle_beta   90.00
_cell.angle_gamma   90.00
#
_symmetry.space_group_name_H-M   'P 1'
#
loop_
_entity.id
_entity.type
_entity.pdbx_description
1 polymer ?
#
loop_
_entity_poly.entity_id
_entity_poly.type
_entity_poly.pdbx_seq_one_letter_code
_entity_poly.pdbx_strand_id
1 'polypeptide(L)'
;DVYKRQIKYYENNVLGSINLFKEMSLAGVNSIVFSSSATVYGEPENSKCDENCHLSPVNVYGKTKLTIENILKDIKKSEPLWKIVNLRYFNPIGAHPSGMIGEDPKGEPNNLLPYITQVAVGRRDKLLIFGNDYDTNDGTGKRDYIHVEDLADGHLAALKKLMKEDECILDINLGTGISYSVLEIIRAFEKASGKKIPYCLLYTSDAADDRLS
;
A
#
# COMPACT_ATOMS: atom_id res chain seq x y z
N ASP A 1 -0.41 20.06 11.99
CA ASP A 1 -1.88 20.20 11.98
C ASP A 1 -2.48 19.00 11.20
N VAL A 2 -2.91 17.97 11.98
CA VAL A 2 -3.45 16.69 11.47
C VAL A 2 -4.66 16.92 10.54
N TYR A 3 -5.49 17.90 10.83
CA TYR A 3 -6.66 18.24 10.03
C TYR A 3 -6.32 18.73 8.61
N LYS A 4 -5.27 19.54 8.46
CA LYS A 4 -4.82 20.03 7.14
C LYS A 4 -4.23 18.92 6.28
N ARG A 5 -3.60 17.89 6.91
CA ARG A 5 -3.11 16.72 6.19
C ARG A 5 -4.25 15.83 5.67
N GLN A 6 -5.33 15.67 6.44
CA GLN A 6 -6.49 14.86 6.03
C GLN A 6 -7.17 15.45 4.79
N ILE A 7 -7.40 16.75 4.75
CA ILE A 7 -7.98 17.44 3.58
C ILE A 7 -7.11 17.24 2.34
N LYS A 8 -5.78 17.35 2.48
CA LYS A 8 -4.84 17.10 1.37
C LYS A 8 -4.96 15.69 0.79
N TYR A 9 -5.24 14.68 1.60
CA TYR A 9 -5.51 13.33 1.09
C TYR A 9 -6.74 13.30 0.20
N TYR A 10 -7.82 13.96 0.59
CA TYR A 10 -9.03 14.03 -0.23
C TYR A 10 -8.81 14.87 -1.50
N GLU A 11 -8.12 16.00 -1.39
CA GLU A 11 -7.80 16.85 -2.55
C GLU A 11 -6.92 16.10 -3.56
N ASN A 12 -5.83 15.50 -3.11
CA ASN A 12 -4.91 14.81 -4.00
C ASN A 12 -5.50 13.50 -4.56
N ASN A 13 -6.07 12.66 -3.69
CA ASN A 13 -6.49 11.34 -4.09
C ASN A 13 -7.88 11.37 -4.74
N VAL A 14 -8.89 11.94 -4.07
CA VAL A 14 -10.27 11.88 -4.55
C VAL A 14 -10.52 12.90 -5.63
N LEU A 15 -10.25 14.19 -5.36
CA LEU A 15 -10.47 15.25 -6.35
C LEU A 15 -9.56 15.07 -7.57
N GLY A 16 -8.30 14.70 -7.35
CA GLY A 16 -7.36 14.39 -8.43
C GLY A 16 -7.85 13.25 -9.32
N SER A 17 -8.40 12.17 -8.72
CA SER A 17 -8.98 11.05 -9.47
C SER A 17 -10.23 11.46 -10.23
N ILE A 18 -11.14 12.23 -9.62
CA ILE A 18 -12.33 12.75 -10.31
C ILE A 18 -11.96 13.57 -11.55
N ASN A 19 -10.98 14.46 -11.42
CA ASN A 19 -10.50 15.25 -12.54
C ASN A 19 -9.93 14.35 -13.65
N LEU A 20 -9.11 13.35 -13.28
CA LEU A 20 -8.57 12.40 -14.24
C LEU A 20 -9.69 11.63 -14.96
N PHE A 21 -10.67 11.09 -14.24
CA PHE A 21 -11.78 10.32 -14.83
C PHE A 21 -12.62 11.16 -15.77
N LYS A 22 -12.86 12.42 -15.43
CA LYS A 22 -13.55 13.37 -16.29
C LYS A 22 -12.79 13.60 -17.60
N GLU A 23 -11.49 13.84 -17.54
CA GLU A 23 -10.66 14.02 -18.74
C GLU A 23 -10.54 12.72 -19.56
N MET A 24 -10.49 11.56 -18.90
CA MET A 24 -10.53 10.26 -19.57
C MET A 24 -11.83 10.06 -20.35
N SER A 25 -13.00 10.34 -19.73
CA SER A 25 -14.29 10.27 -20.43
C SER A 25 -14.35 11.22 -21.63
N LEU A 26 -13.89 12.48 -21.49
CA LEU A 26 -13.85 13.45 -22.57
C LEU A 26 -12.92 13.01 -23.71
N ALA A 27 -11.83 12.33 -23.42
CA ALA A 27 -10.88 11.80 -24.38
C ALA A 27 -11.27 10.44 -24.97
N GLY A 28 -12.41 9.85 -24.56
CA GLY A 28 -12.82 8.50 -24.97
C GLY A 28 -11.92 7.38 -24.42
N VAL A 29 -11.15 7.65 -23.37
CA VAL A 29 -10.31 6.66 -22.69
C VAL A 29 -11.10 6.06 -21.55
N ASN A 30 -11.61 4.86 -21.73
CA ASN A 30 -12.52 4.18 -20.81
C ASN A 30 -11.92 2.90 -20.17
N SER A 31 -10.60 2.82 -20.08
CA SER A 31 -9.92 1.67 -19.49
C SER A 31 -8.91 2.14 -18.43
N ILE A 32 -8.99 1.57 -17.22
CA ILE A 32 -8.10 1.96 -16.13
C ILE A 32 -7.69 0.77 -15.26
N VAL A 33 -6.42 0.70 -14.91
CA VAL A 33 -5.90 -0.07 -13.79
C VAL A 33 -5.66 0.91 -12.65
N PHE A 34 -6.49 0.84 -11.62
CA PHE A 34 -6.41 1.73 -10.47
C PHE A 34 -5.58 1.11 -9.34
N SER A 35 -4.57 1.84 -8.90
CA SER A 35 -3.75 1.51 -7.73
C SER A 35 -4.55 1.76 -6.46
N SER A 36 -5.32 0.75 -6.03
CA SER A 36 -5.98 0.75 -4.73
C SER A 36 -5.03 0.23 -3.64
N SER A 37 -5.54 -0.21 -2.53
CA SER A 37 -4.74 -0.66 -1.40
C SER A 37 -5.50 -1.66 -0.53
N ALA A 38 -4.80 -2.63 0.06
CA ALA A 38 -5.36 -3.52 1.08
C ALA A 38 -5.86 -2.78 2.33
N THR A 39 -5.46 -1.51 2.54
CA THR A 39 -5.99 -0.67 3.63
C THR A 39 -7.50 -0.40 3.54
N VAL A 40 -8.15 -0.68 2.40
CA VAL A 40 -9.61 -0.61 2.26
C VAL A 40 -10.34 -1.63 3.12
N TYR A 41 -9.68 -2.72 3.50
CA TYR A 41 -10.25 -3.75 4.38
C TYR A 41 -10.27 -3.33 5.85
N GLY A 42 -9.38 -2.42 6.27
CA GLY A 42 -9.21 -2.05 7.68
C GLY A 42 -8.56 -3.16 8.49
N GLU A 43 -9.19 -3.53 9.59
CA GLU A 43 -8.78 -4.62 10.47
C GLU A 43 -9.70 -5.83 10.24
N PRO A 44 -9.32 -6.78 9.37
CA PRO A 44 -10.16 -7.93 9.08
C PRO A 44 -10.24 -8.87 10.28
N GLU A 45 -11.40 -9.42 10.55
CA GLU A 45 -11.66 -10.38 11.63
C GLU A 45 -10.80 -11.67 11.49
N ASN A 46 -10.47 -12.04 10.27
CA ASN A 46 -9.63 -13.18 9.95
C ASN A 46 -8.24 -12.74 9.53
N SER A 47 -7.23 -13.57 9.85
CA SER A 47 -5.83 -13.31 9.50
C SER A 47 -5.55 -13.30 7.99
N LYS A 48 -6.47 -13.80 7.17
CA LYS A 48 -6.39 -13.79 5.70
C LYS A 48 -7.55 -13.00 5.14
N CYS A 49 -7.25 -12.10 4.22
CA CYS A 49 -8.23 -11.25 3.57
C CYS A 49 -8.23 -11.53 2.07
N ASP A 50 -9.38 -11.98 1.57
CA ASP A 50 -9.66 -12.09 0.13
C ASP A 50 -10.51 -10.89 -0.34
N GLU A 51 -10.82 -10.85 -1.63
CA GLU A 51 -11.56 -9.76 -2.25
C GLU A 51 -13.02 -9.64 -1.79
N ASN A 52 -13.56 -10.67 -1.10
CA ASN A 52 -14.91 -10.70 -0.53
C ASN A 52 -14.95 -10.16 0.90
N CYS A 53 -13.79 -9.92 1.52
CA CYS A 53 -13.71 -9.35 2.86
C CYS A 53 -14.44 -8.01 2.94
N HIS A 54 -15.04 -7.75 4.10
CA HIS A 54 -15.73 -6.48 4.36
C HIS A 54 -14.77 -5.28 4.22
N LEU A 55 -15.25 -4.21 3.58
CA LEU A 55 -14.47 -3.00 3.37
C LEU A 55 -14.78 -1.99 4.48
N SER A 56 -13.84 -1.81 5.40
CA SER A 56 -14.00 -0.94 6.58
C SER A 56 -12.69 -0.20 6.91
N PRO A 57 -12.22 0.72 6.05
CA PRO A 57 -10.94 1.38 6.24
C PRO A 57 -10.92 2.22 7.52
N VAL A 58 -9.89 2.01 8.35
CA VAL A 58 -9.73 2.70 9.64
C VAL A 58 -9.01 4.05 9.52
N ASN A 59 -8.22 4.26 8.47
CA ASN A 59 -7.47 5.50 8.25
C ASN A 59 -7.95 6.28 7.01
N VAL A 60 -7.58 7.57 6.95
CA VAL A 60 -8.01 8.48 5.87
C VAL A 60 -7.52 8.01 4.50
N TYR A 61 -6.29 7.49 4.40
CA TYR A 61 -5.76 6.98 3.14
C TYR A 61 -6.63 5.84 2.59
N GLY A 62 -6.94 4.83 3.40
CA GLY A 62 -7.82 3.72 3.02
C GLY A 62 -9.22 4.21 2.64
N LYS A 63 -9.77 5.20 3.39
CA LYS A 63 -11.06 5.82 3.06
C LYS A 63 -11.03 6.50 1.70
N THR A 64 -9.96 7.22 1.34
CA THR A 64 -9.86 7.84 0.01
C THR A 64 -9.77 6.79 -1.10
N LYS A 65 -9.03 5.68 -0.89
CA LYS A 65 -8.94 4.59 -1.87
C LYS A 65 -10.30 3.92 -2.10
N LEU A 66 -11.01 3.58 -1.02
CA LEU A 66 -12.36 3.01 -1.11
C LEU A 66 -13.36 3.98 -1.78
N THR A 67 -13.27 5.27 -1.48
CA THR A 67 -14.10 6.28 -2.14
C THR A 67 -13.89 6.28 -3.65
N ILE A 68 -12.63 6.17 -4.10
CA ILE A 68 -12.31 6.13 -5.54
C ILE A 68 -12.80 4.83 -6.19
N GLU A 69 -12.68 3.67 -5.52
CA GLU A 69 -13.26 2.41 -6.01
C GLU A 69 -14.78 2.54 -6.20
N ASN A 70 -15.49 3.18 -5.26
CA ASN A 70 -16.92 3.40 -5.36
C ASN A 70 -17.28 4.35 -6.53
N ILE A 71 -16.53 5.44 -6.71
CA ILE A 71 -16.69 6.33 -7.86
C ILE A 71 -16.50 5.56 -9.18
N LEU A 72 -15.49 4.72 -9.29
CA LEU A 72 -15.26 3.89 -10.47
C LEU A 72 -16.40 2.90 -10.72
N LYS A 73 -16.96 2.30 -9.66
CA LYS A 73 -18.16 1.44 -9.74
C LYS A 73 -19.39 2.20 -10.24
N ASP A 74 -19.56 3.44 -9.82
CA ASP A 74 -20.69 4.28 -10.26
C ASP A 74 -20.48 4.76 -11.71
N ILE A 75 -19.26 5.11 -12.11
CA ILE A 75 -18.93 5.39 -13.51
C ILE A 75 -19.24 4.17 -14.39
N LYS A 76 -18.83 2.97 -14.00
CA LYS A 76 -19.13 1.74 -14.76
C LYS A 76 -20.63 1.50 -14.94
N LYS A 77 -21.46 1.84 -13.95
CA LYS A 77 -22.93 1.72 -14.05
C LYS A 77 -23.52 2.70 -15.05
N SER A 78 -23.02 3.95 -15.08
CA SER A 78 -23.51 5.00 -15.98
C SER A 78 -22.93 4.90 -17.38
N GLU A 79 -21.70 4.43 -17.49
CA GLU A 79 -20.94 4.29 -18.74
C GLU A 79 -20.43 2.83 -18.89
N PRO A 80 -21.26 1.90 -19.39
CA PRO A 80 -20.94 0.47 -19.42
C PRO A 80 -19.68 0.09 -20.19
N LEU A 81 -19.20 0.94 -21.08
CA LEU A 81 -17.96 0.71 -21.87
C LEU A 81 -16.67 0.83 -21.01
N TRP A 82 -16.75 1.38 -19.81
CA TRP A 82 -15.58 1.45 -18.94
C TRP A 82 -15.11 0.05 -18.53
N LYS A 83 -13.80 -0.14 -18.55
CA LYS A 83 -13.10 -1.35 -18.12
C LYS A 83 -12.19 -0.98 -16.96
N ILE A 84 -12.41 -1.61 -15.81
CA ILE A 84 -11.80 -1.19 -14.56
C ILE A 84 -11.19 -2.39 -13.86
N VAL A 85 -9.93 -2.27 -13.44
CA VAL A 85 -9.31 -3.18 -12.48
C VAL A 85 -8.79 -2.36 -11.30
N ASN A 86 -9.33 -2.63 -10.12
CA ASN A 86 -8.81 -2.10 -8.86
C ASN A 86 -7.79 -3.09 -8.30
N LEU A 87 -6.53 -2.69 -8.19
CA LEU A 87 -5.48 -3.49 -7.59
C LEU A 87 -5.30 -3.11 -6.12
N ARG A 88 -5.75 -3.97 -5.22
CA ARG A 88 -5.59 -3.82 -3.76
C ARG A 88 -4.30 -4.47 -3.34
N TYR A 89 -3.19 -3.76 -3.45
CA TYR A 89 -1.91 -4.33 -3.06
C TYR A 89 -1.57 -4.08 -1.59
N PHE A 90 -0.83 -5.04 -1.04
CA PHE A 90 -0.32 -5.03 0.32
C PHE A 90 0.94 -4.15 0.40
N ASN A 91 1.96 -4.49 1.13
CA ASN A 91 3.10 -3.63 1.34
C ASN A 91 4.21 -3.88 0.29
N PRO A 92 4.42 -2.97 -0.69
CA PRO A 92 5.50 -3.13 -1.64
C PRO A 92 6.86 -3.00 -0.94
N ILE A 93 7.79 -3.88 -1.32
CA ILE A 93 9.19 -3.82 -0.88
C ILE A 93 10.14 -4.19 -2.01
N GLY A 94 11.42 -3.97 -1.78
CA GLY A 94 12.47 -4.35 -2.72
C GLY A 94 12.85 -3.24 -3.68
N ALA A 95 13.76 -3.59 -4.59
CA ALA A 95 14.29 -2.71 -5.61
C ALA A 95 14.59 -3.52 -6.87
N HIS A 96 14.73 -2.85 -8.00
CA HIS A 96 15.13 -3.51 -9.24
C HIS A 96 16.55 -4.07 -9.13
N PRO A 97 16.83 -5.29 -9.66
CA PRO A 97 18.15 -5.94 -9.54
C PRO A 97 19.32 -5.14 -10.10
N SER A 98 19.06 -4.22 -11.04
CA SER A 98 20.10 -3.32 -11.55
C SER A 98 20.66 -2.33 -10.52
N GLY A 99 19.96 -2.14 -9.38
CA GLY A 99 20.30 -1.12 -8.39
C GLY A 99 20.03 0.33 -8.85
N MET A 100 19.47 0.54 -10.04
CA MET A 100 19.19 1.87 -10.59
C MET A 100 17.80 2.41 -10.21
N ILE A 101 16.89 1.53 -9.80
CA ILE A 101 15.51 1.87 -9.40
C ILE A 101 15.29 1.28 -8.01
N GLY A 102 14.87 2.14 -7.08
CA GLY A 102 14.59 1.77 -5.70
C GLY A 102 13.80 2.88 -5.01
N GLU A 103 13.61 2.73 -3.70
CA GLU A 103 12.88 3.69 -2.87
C GLU A 103 13.86 4.48 -1.99
N ASP A 104 14.01 5.80 -2.27
CA ASP A 104 14.80 6.73 -1.44
C ASP A 104 13.97 8.01 -1.20
N PRO A 105 13.04 7.98 -0.24
CA PRO A 105 12.14 9.10 0.02
C PRO A 105 12.90 10.33 0.53
N LYS A 106 12.45 11.52 0.07
CA LYS A 106 12.94 12.79 0.62
C LYS A 106 12.29 13.02 2.00
N GLY A 107 13.09 13.01 3.04
CA GLY A 107 12.63 13.19 4.42
C GLY A 107 12.49 11.88 5.19
N GLU A 108 11.54 11.83 6.13
CA GLU A 108 11.32 10.65 6.93
C GLU A 108 10.56 9.57 6.16
N PRO A 109 11.08 8.34 6.11
CA PRO A 109 10.39 7.24 5.42
C PRO A 109 9.07 6.88 6.10
N ASN A 110 8.05 6.60 5.29
CA ASN A 110 6.77 6.08 5.79
C ASN A 110 6.72 4.54 5.75
N ASN A 111 7.65 3.91 5.05
CA ASN A 111 7.72 2.47 4.87
C ASN A 111 8.90 1.86 5.62
N LEU A 112 8.76 0.61 6.06
CA LEU A 112 9.75 -0.09 6.87
C LEU A 112 11.10 -0.25 6.14
N LEU A 113 11.10 -0.72 4.89
CA LEU A 113 12.33 -1.06 4.18
C LEU A 113 13.23 0.15 3.90
N PRO A 114 12.74 1.31 3.42
CA PRO A 114 13.54 2.52 3.31
C PRO A 114 14.15 2.97 4.65
N TYR A 115 13.41 2.79 5.75
CA TYR A 115 13.92 3.11 7.09
C TYR A 115 15.11 2.19 7.45
N ILE A 116 14.95 0.88 7.24
CA ILE A 116 16.03 -0.11 7.45
C ILE A 116 17.26 0.23 6.60
N THR A 117 17.07 0.54 5.32
CA THR A 117 18.18 0.87 4.41
C THR A 117 18.90 2.14 4.81
N GLN A 118 18.18 3.19 5.29
CA GLN A 118 18.79 4.41 5.81
C GLN A 118 19.63 4.14 7.07
N VAL A 119 19.19 3.24 7.95
CA VAL A 119 19.98 2.78 9.10
C VAL A 119 21.22 2.01 8.63
N ALA A 120 21.06 1.08 7.70
CA ALA A 120 22.14 0.25 7.17
C ALA A 120 23.27 1.04 6.51
N VAL A 121 22.99 2.20 5.92
CA VAL A 121 23.99 3.09 5.31
C VAL A 121 24.44 4.22 6.25
N GLY A 122 24.00 4.23 7.52
CA GLY A 122 24.43 5.20 8.53
C GLY A 122 23.79 6.58 8.40
N ARG A 123 22.71 6.73 7.63
CA ARG A 123 21.92 7.99 7.59
C ARG A 123 21.07 8.17 8.84
N ARG A 124 20.78 7.07 9.57
CA ARG A 124 20.06 7.03 10.84
C ARG A 124 20.78 6.12 11.82
N ASP A 125 20.75 6.46 13.10
CA ASP A 125 21.44 5.69 14.14
C ASP A 125 20.73 4.37 14.43
N LYS A 126 19.41 4.35 14.40
CA LYS A 126 18.59 3.18 14.73
C LYS A 126 17.21 3.24 14.10
N LEU A 127 16.58 2.08 14.00
CA LEU A 127 15.17 1.93 13.63
C LEU A 127 14.29 2.05 14.87
N LEU A 128 13.20 2.82 14.79
CA LEU A 128 12.17 2.86 15.82
C LEU A 128 11.05 1.89 15.44
N ILE A 129 10.74 0.93 16.31
CA ILE A 129 9.67 -0.05 16.13
C ILE A 129 8.54 0.32 17.10
N PHE A 130 7.36 0.62 16.54
CA PHE A 130 6.21 1.05 17.30
C PHE A 130 5.35 -0.14 17.73
N GLY A 131 5.29 -0.38 19.03
CA GLY A 131 4.56 -1.47 19.66
C GLY A 131 5.32 -2.80 19.68
N ASN A 132 5.16 -3.52 20.78
CA ASN A 132 5.72 -4.85 21.03
C ASN A 132 4.72 -5.79 21.69
N ASP A 133 3.45 -5.45 21.66
CA ASP A 133 2.32 -6.11 22.31
C ASP A 133 1.26 -6.61 21.32
N TYR A 134 1.62 -6.67 20.04
CA TYR A 134 0.77 -7.30 19.02
C TYR A 134 0.70 -8.82 19.26
N ASP A 135 -0.45 -9.41 18.96
CA ASP A 135 -0.65 -10.87 18.99
C ASP A 135 0.14 -11.57 17.85
N THR A 136 1.44 -11.63 18.04
CA THR A 136 2.41 -12.22 17.10
C THR A 136 3.55 -12.86 17.88
N ASN A 137 4.30 -13.77 17.25
CA ASN A 137 5.37 -14.52 17.94
C ASN A 137 6.46 -13.64 18.58
N ASP A 138 6.68 -12.45 18.09
CA ASP A 138 7.73 -11.53 18.55
C ASP A 138 7.18 -10.18 19.04
N GLY A 139 5.86 -10.08 19.14
CA GLY A 139 5.16 -8.89 19.62
C GLY A 139 5.10 -7.75 18.62
N THR A 140 5.77 -7.84 17.46
CA THR A 140 5.75 -6.76 16.46
C THR A 140 4.70 -6.98 15.37
N GLY A 141 4.22 -5.90 14.76
CA GLY A 141 3.18 -5.96 13.74
C GLY A 141 3.58 -6.78 12.53
N LYS A 142 2.64 -7.56 11.98
CA LYS A 142 2.83 -8.36 10.76
C LYS A 142 2.21 -7.69 9.55
N ARG A 143 2.87 -7.83 8.38
CA ARG A 143 2.37 -7.36 7.08
C ARG A 143 2.71 -8.39 6.00
N ASP A 144 1.85 -8.47 4.98
CA ASP A 144 2.18 -9.15 3.74
C ASP A 144 3.01 -8.19 2.88
N TYR A 145 4.19 -8.65 2.47
CA TYR A 145 5.11 -7.87 1.65
C TYR A 145 5.22 -8.49 0.26
N ILE A 146 4.97 -7.67 -0.76
CA ILE A 146 5.10 -8.06 -2.17
C ILE A 146 6.33 -7.38 -2.79
N HIS A 147 7.13 -8.13 -3.55
CA HIS A 147 8.25 -7.52 -4.26
C HIS A 147 7.77 -6.53 -5.33
N VAL A 148 8.47 -5.41 -5.48
CA VAL A 148 8.05 -4.34 -6.40
C VAL A 148 8.00 -4.81 -7.86
N GLU A 149 8.80 -5.79 -8.27
CA GLU A 149 8.74 -6.39 -9.61
C GLU A 149 7.48 -7.23 -9.77
N ASP A 150 7.10 -8.07 -8.78
CA ASP A 150 5.85 -8.84 -8.82
C ASP A 150 4.63 -7.92 -8.83
N LEU A 151 4.72 -6.78 -8.12
CA LEU A 151 3.69 -5.75 -8.17
C LEU A 151 3.57 -5.14 -9.58
N ALA A 152 4.69 -4.85 -10.24
CA ALA A 152 4.72 -4.34 -11.61
C ALA A 152 4.14 -5.37 -12.60
N ASP A 153 4.50 -6.64 -12.45
CA ASP A 153 3.94 -7.74 -13.26
C ASP A 153 2.43 -7.89 -13.04
N GLY A 154 1.96 -7.70 -11.81
CA GLY A 154 0.52 -7.65 -11.49
C GLY A 154 -0.21 -6.54 -12.25
N HIS A 155 0.36 -5.33 -12.34
CA HIS A 155 -0.18 -4.23 -13.14
C HIS A 155 -0.20 -4.58 -14.64
N LEU A 156 0.87 -5.18 -15.15
CA LEU A 156 0.94 -5.62 -16.54
C LEU A 156 -0.09 -6.71 -16.85
N ALA A 157 -0.28 -7.66 -15.95
CA ALA A 157 -1.30 -8.71 -16.09
C ALA A 157 -2.72 -8.12 -16.09
N ALA A 158 -3.00 -7.17 -15.20
CA ALA A 158 -4.27 -6.45 -15.15
C ALA A 158 -4.53 -5.68 -16.46
N LEU A 159 -3.54 -4.96 -16.97
CA LEU A 159 -3.66 -4.25 -18.24
C LEU A 159 -3.94 -5.21 -19.41
N LYS A 160 -3.20 -6.32 -19.50
CA LYS A 160 -3.44 -7.37 -20.53
C LYS A 160 -4.84 -7.95 -20.42
N LYS A 161 -5.39 -8.08 -19.21
CA LYS A 161 -6.77 -8.54 -19.01
C LYS A 161 -7.78 -7.50 -19.54
N LEU A 162 -7.62 -6.22 -19.20
CA LEU A 162 -8.47 -5.13 -19.72
C LEU A 162 -8.50 -5.08 -21.24
N MET A 163 -7.36 -5.38 -21.90
CA MET A 163 -7.29 -5.38 -23.36
C MET A 163 -8.04 -6.55 -24.01
N LYS A 164 -8.27 -7.63 -23.30
CA LYS A 164 -8.93 -8.85 -23.82
C LYS A 164 -10.42 -8.91 -23.52
N GLU A 165 -10.86 -8.25 -22.45
CA GLU A 165 -12.25 -8.25 -22.02
C GLU A 165 -13.00 -7.09 -22.67
N ASP A 166 -14.22 -7.32 -23.11
CA ASP A 166 -15.06 -6.24 -23.68
C ASP A 166 -15.63 -5.38 -22.57
N GLU A 167 -16.00 -5.99 -21.44
CA GLU A 167 -16.53 -5.27 -20.28
C GLU A 167 -16.03 -5.94 -19.01
N CYS A 168 -15.41 -5.18 -18.11
CA CYS A 168 -15.06 -5.71 -16.79
C CYS A 168 -15.00 -4.61 -15.71
N ILE A 169 -15.32 -5.01 -14.50
CA ILE A 169 -14.88 -4.36 -13.27
C ILE A 169 -14.41 -5.44 -12.32
N LEU A 170 -13.16 -5.36 -11.89
CA LEU A 170 -12.52 -6.36 -11.08
C LEU A 170 -11.81 -5.70 -9.90
N ASP A 171 -12.01 -6.25 -8.72
CA ASP A 171 -11.20 -5.97 -7.55
C ASP A 171 -10.23 -7.15 -7.39
N ILE A 172 -8.93 -6.91 -7.29
CA ILE A 172 -7.89 -7.95 -7.25
C ILE A 172 -6.87 -7.62 -6.16
N ASN A 173 -6.63 -8.56 -5.27
CA ASN A 173 -5.56 -8.48 -4.29
C ASN A 173 -4.20 -8.80 -4.92
N LEU A 174 -3.20 -7.97 -4.61
CA LEU A 174 -1.80 -8.25 -4.92
C LEU A 174 -1.00 -8.35 -3.61
N GLY A 175 -0.72 -9.57 -3.22
CA GLY A 175 0.06 -9.95 -2.06
C GLY A 175 0.60 -11.36 -2.22
N THR A 176 1.40 -11.82 -1.27
CA THR A 176 1.97 -13.16 -1.27
C THR A 176 1.11 -14.18 -0.50
N GLY A 177 0.16 -13.69 0.30
CA GLY A 177 -0.62 -14.49 1.24
C GLY A 177 0.18 -14.94 2.47
N ILE A 178 1.41 -14.42 2.62
CA ILE A 178 2.31 -14.72 3.76
C ILE A 178 2.68 -13.41 4.43
N SER A 179 2.42 -13.32 5.74
CA SER A 179 2.78 -12.13 6.51
C SER A 179 4.08 -12.35 7.29
N TYR A 180 4.88 -11.29 7.38
CA TYR A 180 6.13 -11.25 8.15
C TYR A 180 6.06 -10.12 9.18
N SER A 181 6.64 -10.38 10.35
CA SER A 181 6.79 -9.37 11.39
C SER A 181 7.89 -8.37 11.06
N VAL A 182 7.89 -7.22 11.77
CA VAL A 182 8.97 -6.23 11.60
C VAL A 182 10.32 -6.83 11.94
N LEU A 183 10.43 -7.63 13.02
CA LEU A 183 11.70 -8.26 13.40
C LEU A 183 12.13 -9.36 12.41
N GLU A 184 11.19 -10.07 11.80
CA GLU A 184 11.51 -11.04 10.74
C GLU A 184 12.13 -10.34 9.52
N ILE A 185 11.59 -9.21 9.09
CA ILE A 185 12.14 -8.40 7.99
C ILE A 185 13.53 -7.87 8.33
N ILE A 186 13.74 -7.37 9.55
CA ILE A 186 15.06 -6.90 10.00
C ILE A 186 16.09 -8.04 9.93
N ARG A 187 15.76 -9.20 10.47
CA ARG A 187 16.65 -10.38 10.44
C ARG A 187 16.97 -10.84 9.02
N ALA A 188 15.96 -10.84 8.14
CA ALA A 188 16.15 -11.17 6.73
C ALA A 188 17.09 -10.18 6.05
N PHE A 189 16.92 -8.88 6.30
CA PHE A 189 17.78 -7.83 5.77
C PHE A 189 19.22 -7.94 6.31
N GLU A 190 19.40 -8.15 7.62
CA GLU A 190 20.71 -8.38 8.23
C GLU A 190 21.44 -9.57 7.60
N LYS A 191 20.71 -10.68 7.41
CA LYS A 191 21.27 -11.89 6.78
C LYS A 191 21.70 -11.63 5.33
N ALA A 192 20.90 -10.89 4.57
CA ALA A 192 21.18 -10.61 3.16
C ALA A 192 22.31 -9.58 2.97
N SER A 193 22.34 -8.55 3.81
CA SER A 193 23.31 -7.43 3.68
C SER A 193 24.60 -7.62 4.45
N GLY A 194 24.64 -8.54 5.42
CA GLY A 194 25.73 -8.68 6.39
C GLY A 194 25.85 -7.52 7.38
N LYS A 195 24.91 -6.57 7.38
CA LYS A 195 24.92 -5.39 8.24
C LYS A 195 23.96 -5.56 9.41
N LYS A 196 24.39 -5.16 10.61
CA LYS A 196 23.52 -5.08 11.77
C LYS A 196 22.61 -3.84 11.70
N ILE A 197 21.35 -4.01 12.09
CA ILE A 197 20.36 -2.95 12.13
C ILE A 197 19.99 -2.70 13.60
N PRO A 198 20.60 -1.71 14.25
CA PRO A 198 20.18 -1.32 15.60
C PRO A 198 18.75 -0.82 15.58
N TYR A 199 17.96 -1.25 16.57
CA TYR A 199 16.56 -0.81 16.72
C TYR A 199 16.20 -0.56 18.17
N CYS A 200 15.13 0.20 18.39
CA CYS A 200 14.53 0.44 19.68
C CYS A 200 13.02 0.16 19.58
N LEU A 201 12.51 -0.62 20.53
CA LEU A 201 11.08 -0.84 20.69
C LEU A 201 10.49 0.34 21.49
N LEU A 202 9.47 0.96 20.94
CA LEU A 202 8.69 1.99 21.61
C LEU A 202 7.36 1.38 22.07
N TYR A 203 6.94 1.72 23.28
CA TYR A 203 5.67 1.24 23.82
C TYR A 203 4.49 1.91 23.09
N THR A 204 3.34 1.23 23.06
CA THR A 204 2.14 1.71 22.33
C THR A 204 1.61 3.05 22.83
N SER A 205 1.82 3.40 24.10
CA SER A 205 1.46 4.72 24.66
C SER A 205 2.21 5.88 23.99
N ASP A 206 3.45 5.64 23.56
CA ASP A 206 4.27 6.66 22.88
C ASP A 206 3.98 6.70 21.36
N ALA A 207 3.38 5.62 20.82
CA ALA A 207 3.08 5.48 19.40
C ALA A 207 1.78 6.16 18.97
N ALA A 208 0.88 6.48 19.90
CA ALA A 208 -0.42 7.09 19.60
C ALA A 208 -0.28 8.53 19.08
N ASP A 209 0.73 9.27 19.53
CA ASP A 209 0.97 10.66 19.11
C ASP A 209 1.71 10.74 17.75
N ASP A 210 2.52 9.75 17.40
CA ASP A 210 3.30 9.75 16.16
C ASP A 210 2.58 9.07 14.96
N ARG A 211 1.57 8.21 15.21
CA ARG A 211 0.79 7.54 14.13
C ARG A 211 -0.23 8.42 13.45
N LEU A 212 -0.39 9.64 13.90
CA LEU A 212 -1.22 10.67 13.26
C LEU A 212 -0.42 11.58 12.31
N SER A 213 0.84 11.26 12.10
CA SER A 213 1.72 11.98 11.17
C SER A 213 1.78 11.34 9.79
#